data_4e246d1b1a57787aaccc433b6fd22b91
#
_entry.id   4e246d1b1a57787aaccc433b6fd22b91
#
_cell.length_a   1.000
_cell.length_b   1.000
_cell.length_c   1.000
_cell.angle_alpha   90.00
_cell.angle_beta   90.00
_cell.angle_gamma   90.00
#
_symmetry.space_group_name_H-M   'P 1'
#
loop_
_entity.id
_entity.type
_entity.pdbx_description
1 polymer ?
#
loop_
_entity_poly.entity_id
_entity_poly.type
_entity_poly.pdbx_seq_one_letter_code
_entity_poly.pdbx_strand_id
1 'polypeptide(L)'
;MNRIILSVLILMIGTAPALSQNDSGYTGKYIPKKYIPDLKKPTLVMLTATWCGPCKVMRTKTMEIPEVKNCLDSLNVLVIDVDQNDGKIYEKKFTDAGYDGNIPYFALLDTKGKYVDHHIGLADEQTFLSFLRKALITDKKTKDNENK
;
A
#
# COMPACT_ATOMS: atom_id res chain seq x y z
N MET A 1 -21.55 -60.63 -33.65
CA MET A 1 -20.67 -60.33 -32.50
C MET A 1 -20.36 -58.82 -32.57
N ASN A 2 -21.20 -58.01 -31.91
CA ASN A 2 -21.07 -56.52 -31.93
C ASN A 2 -20.38 -56.08 -30.67
N ARG A 3 -19.20 -55.51 -30.80
CA ARG A 3 -18.46 -54.86 -29.71
C ARG A 3 -18.85 -53.40 -29.68
N ILE A 4 -19.71 -53.05 -28.72
CA ILE A 4 -20.09 -51.66 -28.43
C ILE A 4 -18.93 -51.05 -27.64
N ILE A 5 -18.23 -50.12 -28.26
CA ILE A 5 -17.19 -49.30 -27.61
C ILE A 5 -17.91 -48.12 -26.93
N LEU A 6 -18.01 -48.18 -25.62
CA LEU A 6 -18.58 -47.13 -24.79
C LEU A 6 -17.51 -46.04 -24.59
N SER A 7 -17.59 -44.96 -25.38
CA SER A 7 -16.73 -43.79 -25.19
C SER A 7 -17.17 -43.03 -23.95
N VAL A 8 -16.40 -43.14 -22.89
CA VAL A 8 -16.55 -42.31 -21.70
C VAL A 8 -15.95 -40.96 -21.96
N LEU A 9 -16.82 -39.98 -22.23
CA LEU A 9 -16.43 -38.57 -22.34
C LEU A 9 -16.20 -38.02 -20.92
N ILE A 10 -14.92 -37.97 -20.47
CA ILE A 10 -14.56 -37.33 -19.21
C ILE A 10 -14.62 -35.83 -19.42
N LEU A 11 -15.66 -35.19 -18.90
CA LEU A 11 -15.81 -33.75 -18.84
C LEU A 11 -14.85 -33.22 -17.78
N MET A 12 -13.67 -32.76 -18.19
CA MET A 12 -12.75 -32.02 -17.32
C MET A 12 -13.37 -30.65 -17.01
N ILE A 13 -14.14 -30.59 -15.92
CA ILE A 13 -14.55 -29.30 -15.34
C ILE A 13 -13.29 -28.69 -14.71
N GLY A 14 -12.59 -27.92 -15.50
CA GLY A 14 -11.50 -27.07 -15.00
C GLY A 14 -12.09 -26.05 -14.04
N THR A 15 -11.92 -26.25 -12.74
CA THR A 15 -12.13 -25.22 -11.74
C THR A 15 -11.04 -24.17 -11.93
N ALA A 16 -11.35 -23.11 -12.69
CA ALA A 16 -10.50 -21.93 -12.71
C ALA A 16 -10.34 -21.42 -11.26
N PRO A 17 -9.12 -21.17 -10.78
CA PRO A 17 -8.96 -20.52 -9.49
C PRO A 17 -9.67 -19.18 -9.56
N ALA A 18 -10.61 -18.96 -8.64
CA ALA A 18 -11.22 -17.67 -8.44
C ALA A 18 -10.10 -16.68 -8.12
N LEU A 19 -9.71 -15.87 -9.10
CA LEU A 19 -8.87 -14.73 -8.90
C LEU A 19 -9.62 -13.83 -7.90
N SER A 20 -9.17 -13.84 -6.67
CA SER A 20 -9.57 -12.88 -5.67
C SER A 20 -9.30 -11.50 -6.29
N GLN A 21 -10.36 -10.86 -6.77
CA GLN A 21 -10.31 -9.48 -7.21
C GLN A 21 -10.03 -8.66 -5.96
N ASN A 22 -8.74 -8.42 -5.70
CA ASN A 22 -8.33 -7.36 -4.81
C ASN A 22 -8.88 -6.08 -5.41
N ASP A 23 -9.90 -5.52 -4.78
CA ASP A 23 -10.53 -4.24 -5.08
C ASP A 23 -9.56 -3.11 -4.66
N SER A 24 -8.34 -3.16 -5.19
CA SER A 24 -7.30 -2.17 -4.95
C SER A 24 -7.36 -1.15 -6.08
N GLY A 25 -8.04 -0.04 -5.86
CA GLY A 25 -8.05 1.07 -6.80
C GLY A 25 -6.62 1.52 -7.16
N TYR A 26 -5.73 1.66 -6.21
CA TYR A 26 -4.34 1.99 -6.47
C TYR A 26 -3.55 0.78 -6.95
N THR A 27 -3.14 0.81 -8.23
CA THR A 27 -2.33 -0.22 -8.91
C THR A 27 -0.82 0.08 -8.88
N GLY A 28 -0.39 1.10 -8.14
CA GLY A 28 1.02 1.42 -7.95
C GLY A 28 1.79 0.22 -7.39
N LYS A 29 3.11 0.28 -7.47
CA LYS A 29 3.99 -0.82 -7.08
C LYS A 29 3.73 -1.25 -5.64
N TYR A 30 2.87 -2.24 -5.47
CA TYR A 30 2.63 -2.88 -4.19
C TYR A 30 3.91 -3.59 -3.75
N ILE A 31 4.47 -3.16 -2.63
CA ILE A 31 5.63 -3.83 -2.04
C ILE A 31 5.09 -4.87 -1.06
N PRO A 32 5.23 -6.17 -1.38
CA PRO A 32 4.81 -7.22 -0.46
C PRO A 32 5.57 -7.13 0.86
N LYS A 33 4.91 -7.48 1.95
CA LYS A 33 5.36 -7.49 3.35
C LYS A 33 6.80 -7.93 3.63
N LYS A 34 7.39 -8.78 2.78
CA LYS A 34 8.72 -9.37 2.96
C LYS A 34 9.89 -8.47 2.56
N TYR A 35 9.61 -7.38 1.89
CA TYR A 35 10.66 -6.49 1.42
C TYR A 35 10.73 -5.26 2.32
N ILE A 36 11.84 -5.13 3.03
CA ILE A 36 12.34 -3.81 3.38
C ILE A 36 12.48 -3.10 2.02
N PRO A 37 11.73 -2.02 1.77
CA PRO A 37 11.80 -1.36 0.47
C PRO A 37 13.25 -1.00 0.17
N ASP A 38 13.64 -1.12 -1.09
CA ASP A 38 14.91 -0.54 -1.55
C ASP A 38 14.89 0.95 -1.15
N LEU A 39 15.70 1.27 -0.13
CA LEU A 39 15.72 2.59 0.50
C LEU A 39 16.29 3.70 -0.42
N LYS A 40 16.23 3.51 -1.75
CA LYS A 40 16.53 4.56 -2.73
C LYS A 40 15.42 5.60 -2.86
N LYS A 41 14.21 5.26 -2.40
CA LYS A 41 13.04 6.14 -2.37
C LYS A 41 12.48 6.23 -0.96
N PRO A 42 11.94 7.39 -0.54
CA PRO A 42 11.15 7.48 0.68
C PRO A 42 9.96 6.52 0.63
N THR A 43 9.40 6.18 1.77
CA THR A 43 8.31 5.20 1.87
C THR A 43 7.07 5.83 2.47
N LEU A 44 5.93 5.65 1.82
CA LEU A 44 4.60 5.82 2.40
C LEU A 44 4.13 4.47 2.95
N VAL A 45 3.81 4.41 4.22
CA VAL A 45 3.12 3.29 4.86
C VAL A 45 1.66 3.69 5.08
N MET A 46 0.72 2.87 4.62
CA MET A 46 -0.71 3.03 4.87
C MET A 46 -1.20 1.85 5.73
N LEU A 47 -1.68 2.13 6.93
CA LEU A 47 -2.42 1.16 7.72
C LEU A 47 -3.90 1.22 7.32
N THR A 48 -4.48 0.07 7.04
CA THR A 48 -5.84 -0.09 6.51
C THR A 48 -6.48 -1.37 7.05
N ALA A 49 -7.79 -1.55 6.78
CA ALA A 49 -8.50 -2.80 7.00
C ALA A 49 -9.57 -3.00 5.91
N THR A 50 -10.00 -4.23 5.71
CA THR A 50 -11.03 -4.56 4.70
C THR A 50 -12.37 -3.89 4.97
N TRP A 51 -12.73 -3.71 6.24
CA TRP A 51 -13.97 -3.05 6.70
C TRP A 51 -13.87 -1.50 6.73
N CYS A 52 -12.69 -0.93 6.50
CA CYS A 52 -12.45 0.50 6.61
C CYS A 52 -12.98 1.28 5.38
N GLY A 53 -14.16 1.85 5.48
CA GLY A 53 -14.77 2.68 4.43
C GLY A 53 -13.90 3.89 4.03
N PRO A 54 -13.42 4.73 4.97
CA PRO A 54 -12.53 5.84 4.65
C PRO A 54 -11.23 5.40 3.95
N CYS A 55 -10.66 4.25 4.32
CA CYS A 55 -9.50 3.69 3.64
C CYS A 55 -9.78 3.38 2.17
N LYS A 56 -10.95 2.81 1.90
CA LYS A 56 -11.40 2.55 0.52
C LYS A 56 -11.50 3.85 -0.27
N VAL A 57 -12.10 4.90 0.31
CA VAL A 57 -12.20 6.22 -0.34
C VAL A 57 -10.81 6.77 -0.66
N MET A 58 -9.87 6.76 0.28
CA MET A 58 -8.50 7.21 0.02
C MET A 58 -7.88 6.47 -1.15
N ARG A 59 -7.94 5.14 -1.17
CA ARG A 59 -7.33 4.30 -2.19
C ARG A 59 -7.98 4.45 -3.57
N THR A 60 -9.32 4.57 -3.64
CA THR A 60 -10.06 4.57 -4.92
C THR A 60 -10.40 5.95 -5.44
N LYS A 61 -10.18 7.00 -4.67
CA LYS A 61 -10.46 8.39 -5.04
C LYS A 61 -9.19 9.24 -4.95
N THR A 62 -8.74 9.58 -3.75
CA THR A 62 -7.63 10.52 -3.56
C THR A 62 -6.32 10.02 -4.17
N MET A 63 -5.96 8.74 -3.94
CA MET A 63 -4.70 8.17 -4.46
C MET A 63 -4.73 7.90 -5.98
N GLU A 64 -5.90 7.92 -6.61
CA GLU A 64 -6.05 7.77 -8.07
C GLU A 64 -6.04 9.11 -8.82
N ILE A 65 -6.07 10.24 -8.11
CA ILE A 65 -5.92 11.56 -8.74
C ILE A 65 -4.55 11.61 -9.44
N PRO A 66 -4.46 12.05 -10.72
CA PRO A 66 -3.22 11.99 -11.50
C PRO A 66 -2.02 12.62 -10.80
N GLU A 67 -2.19 13.78 -10.17
CA GLU A 67 -1.13 14.50 -9.47
C GLU A 67 -0.65 13.75 -8.23
N VAL A 68 -1.58 13.15 -7.47
CA VAL A 68 -1.27 12.32 -6.31
C VAL A 68 -0.54 11.06 -6.74
N LYS A 69 -1.03 10.40 -7.80
CA LYS A 69 -0.42 9.19 -8.36
C LYS A 69 1.01 9.43 -8.83
N ASN A 70 1.25 10.51 -9.55
CA ASN A 70 2.60 10.93 -9.96
C ASN A 70 3.53 11.14 -8.76
N CYS A 71 3.02 11.72 -7.67
CA CYS A 71 3.78 11.88 -6.44
C CYS A 71 4.08 10.52 -5.77
N LEU A 72 3.09 9.62 -5.73
CA LEU A 72 3.23 8.26 -5.18
C LEU A 72 4.24 7.42 -5.96
N ASP A 73 4.39 7.61 -7.29
CA ASP A 73 5.37 6.91 -8.12
C ASP A 73 6.83 7.25 -7.70
N SER A 74 7.02 8.39 -7.04
CA SER A 74 8.30 8.79 -6.47
C SER A 74 8.58 8.18 -5.09
N LEU A 75 7.64 7.46 -4.52
CA LEU A 75 7.71 6.81 -3.21
C LEU A 75 7.64 5.29 -3.35
N ASN A 76 8.10 4.59 -2.32
CA ASN A 76 7.64 3.23 -2.07
C ASN A 76 6.29 3.32 -1.35
N VAL A 77 5.29 2.54 -1.77
CA VAL A 77 3.99 2.51 -1.10
C VAL A 77 3.78 1.14 -0.47
N LEU A 78 3.68 1.10 0.85
CA LEU A 78 3.44 -0.10 1.63
C LEU A 78 2.04 -0.03 2.26
N VAL A 79 1.15 -0.90 1.83
CA VAL A 79 -0.22 -1.01 2.37
C VAL A 79 -0.30 -2.22 3.29
N ILE A 80 -0.71 -2.00 4.53
CA ILE A 80 -0.71 -2.99 5.59
C ILE A 80 -2.12 -3.08 6.16
N ASP A 81 -2.69 -4.29 6.10
CA ASP A 81 -3.96 -4.60 6.74
C ASP A 81 -3.71 -4.89 8.23
N VAL A 82 -4.30 -4.08 9.12
CA VAL A 82 -4.10 -4.19 10.58
C VAL A 82 -4.73 -5.46 11.15
N ASP A 83 -5.69 -6.08 10.47
CA ASP A 83 -6.30 -7.35 10.89
C ASP A 83 -5.39 -8.56 10.60
N GLN A 84 -4.35 -8.38 9.78
CA GLN A 84 -3.37 -9.44 9.51
C GLN A 84 -2.30 -9.51 10.60
N ASN A 85 -1.71 -10.70 10.78
CA ASN A 85 -0.71 -10.95 11.84
C ASN A 85 0.45 -9.94 11.86
N ASP A 86 0.87 -9.45 10.69
CA ASP A 86 1.94 -8.45 10.62
C ASP A 86 1.42 -7.03 10.89
N GLY A 87 0.11 -6.79 10.77
CA GLY A 87 -0.52 -5.51 11.06
C GLY A 87 -0.19 -5.04 12.48
N LYS A 88 -0.32 -5.93 13.46
CA LYS A 88 -0.01 -5.64 14.88
C LYS A 88 1.44 -5.20 15.11
N ILE A 89 2.40 -5.72 14.32
CA ILE A 89 3.80 -5.30 14.39
C ILE A 89 3.94 -3.85 13.95
N TYR A 90 3.24 -3.47 12.89
CA TYR A 90 3.27 -2.11 12.37
C TYR A 90 2.49 -1.13 13.24
N GLU A 91 1.35 -1.54 13.80
CA GLU A 91 0.63 -0.74 14.79
C GLU A 91 1.54 -0.36 15.95
N LYS A 92 2.21 -1.34 16.56
CA LYS A 92 3.18 -1.10 17.64
C LYS A 92 4.33 -0.19 17.22
N LYS A 93 4.84 -0.37 15.98
CA LYS A 93 5.94 0.44 15.45
C LYS A 93 5.56 1.92 15.32
N PHE A 94 4.30 2.21 15.01
CA PHE A 94 3.83 3.58 14.77
C PHE A 94 3.10 4.20 15.97
N THR A 95 2.98 3.51 17.11
CA THR A 95 2.40 4.08 18.33
C THR A 95 3.14 5.35 18.76
N ASP A 96 4.47 5.31 18.80
CA ASP A 96 5.30 6.48 19.13
C ASP A 96 5.29 7.56 18.03
N ALA A 97 4.79 7.24 16.84
CA ALA A 97 4.63 8.14 15.71
C ALA A 97 3.19 8.64 15.55
N GLY A 98 2.39 8.62 16.63
CA GLY A 98 1.04 9.18 16.67
C GLY A 98 -0.06 8.25 16.19
N TYR A 99 0.20 6.95 15.95
CA TYR A 99 -0.86 5.98 15.68
C TYR A 99 -1.64 5.66 16.96
N ASP A 100 -2.92 5.95 16.95
CA ASP A 100 -3.86 5.81 18.07
C ASP A 100 -4.94 4.74 17.85
N GLY A 101 -4.78 3.90 16.81
CA GLY A 101 -5.76 2.90 16.39
C GLY A 101 -6.70 3.37 15.29
N ASN A 102 -6.70 4.64 14.92
CA ASN A 102 -7.54 5.17 13.85
C ASN A 102 -6.94 4.89 12.46
N ILE A 103 -7.78 4.44 11.53
CA ILE A 103 -7.42 4.18 10.12
C ILE A 103 -8.38 4.90 9.16
N PRO A 104 -7.90 5.31 7.95
CA PRO A 104 -6.54 5.11 7.44
C PRO A 104 -5.51 5.94 8.20
N TYR A 105 -4.38 5.32 8.53
CA TYR A 105 -3.21 6.00 9.05
C TYR A 105 -2.11 5.94 8.00
N PHE A 106 -1.45 7.05 7.76
CA PHE A 106 -0.35 7.17 6.81
C PHE A 106 0.90 7.62 7.53
N ALA A 107 2.01 6.92 7.36
CA ALA A 107 3.32 7.36 7.85
C ALA A 107 4.29 7.54 6.68
N LEU A 108 5.08 8.60 6.73
CA LEU A 108 6.18 8.85 5.83
C LEU A 108 7.50 8.46 6.48
N LEU A 109 8.32 7.70 5.76
CA LEU A 109 9.68 7.37 6.14
C LEU A 109 10.64 7.89 5.06
N ASP A 110 11.79 8.40 5.47
CA ASP A 110 12.86 8.78 4.55
C ASP A 110 13.56 7.55 3.94
N THR A 111 14.55 7.76 3.07
CA THR A 111 15.34 6.70 2.44
C THR A 111 16.18 5.88 3.42
N LYS A 112 16.33 6.30 4.66
CA LYS A 112 16.98 5.56 5.76
C LYS A 112 15.97 4.82 6.65
N GLY A 113 14.67 4.89 6.30
CA GLY A 113 13.59 4.30 7.09
C GLY A 113 13.25 5.07 8.37
N LYS A 114 13.78 6.31 8.52
CA LYS A 114 13.46 7.18 9.65
C LYS A 114 12.09 7.83 9.43
N TYR A 115 11.31 7.91 10.49
CA TYR A 115 10.02 8.60 10.50
C TYR A 115 10.18 10.09 10.17
N VAL A 116 9.31 10.58 9.28
CA VAL A 116 9.25 11.98 8.83
C VAL A 116 8.00 12.66 9.36
N ASP A 117 6.82 12.08 9.08
CA ASP A 117 5.52 12.66 9.45
C ASP A 117 4.41 11.63 9.30
N HIS A 118 3.18 11.96 9.78
CA HIS A 118 2.00 11.12 9.60
C HIS A 118 0.77 11.95 9.24
N HIS A 119 -0.25 11.25 8.73
CA HIS A 119 -1.59 11.76 8.50
C HIS A 119 -2.61 10.70 8.90
N ILE A 120 -3.72 11.12 9.52
CA ILE A 120 -4.80 10.24 9.96
C ILE A 120 -6.10 10.66 9.26
N GLY A 121 -6.84 9.68 8.76
CA GLY A 121 -8.16 9.87 8.18
C GLY A 121 -8.15 10.26 6.70
N LEU A 122 -9.28 10.84 6.26
CA LEU A 122 -9.45 11.31 4.90
C LEU A 122 -8.64 12.58 4.64
N ALA A 123 -8.17 12.71 3.42
CA ALA A 123 -7.55 13.93 2.91
C ALA A 123 -8.05 14.23 1.51
N ASP A 124 -8.22 15.50 1.20
CA ASP A 124 -8.37 15.97 -0.17
C ASP A 124 -7.02 15.92 -0.91
N GLU A 125 -7.06 16.23 -2.20
CA GLU A 125 -5.88 16.22 -3.05
C GLU A 125 -4.75 17.09 -2.51
N GLN A 126 -5.04 18.34 -2.20
CA GLN A 126 -4.01 19.33 -1.81
C GLN A 126 -3.39 18.98 -0.46
N THR A 127 -4.21 18.59 0.49
CA THR A 127 -3.75 18.14 1.81
C THR A 127 -2.85 16.91 1.68
N PHE A 128 -3.27 15.93 0.88
CA PHE A 128 -2.51 14.69 0.72
C PHE A 128 -1.22 14.91 -0.06
N LEU A 129 -1.23 15.71 -1.13
CA LEU A 129 -0.01 16.09 -1.86
C LEU A 129 0.99 16.85 -0.98
N SER A 130 0.50 17.80 -0.18
CA SER A 130 1.34 18.55 0.76
C SER A 130 2.01 17.60 1.77
N PHE A 131 1.26 16.63 2.28
CA PHE A 131 1.79 15.60 3.16
C PHE A 131 2.86 14.74 2.45
N LEU A 132 2.58 14.16 1.28
CA LEU A 132 3.51 13.29 0.55
C LEU A 132 4.84 13.99 0.21
N ARG A 133 4.78 15.27 -0.18
CA ARG A 133 5.97 16.07 -0.54
C ARG A 133 6.96 16.25 0.61
N LYS A 134 6.53 16.15 1.87
CA LYS A 134 7.43 16.25 3.03
C LYS A 134 8.53 15.18 3.00
N ALA A 135 8.20 13.94 2.60
CA ALA A 135 9.21 12.89 2.47
C ALA A 135 10.24 13.18 1.39
N LEU A 136 9.80 13.69 0.21
CA LEU A 136 10.68 14.03 -0.90
C LEU A 136 11.61 15.20 -0.57
N ILE A 137 11.11 16.22 0.16
CA ILE A 137 11.91 17.36 0.60
C ILE A 137 12.95 16.93 1.63
N THR A 138 12.56 16.08 2.59
CA THR A 138 13.47 15.58 3.63
C THR A 138 14.59 14.74 3.02
N ASP A 139 14.25 13.86 2.07
CA ASP A 139 15.22 13.02 1.37
C ASP A 139 16.24 13.85 0.57
N LYS A 140 15.77 14.89 -0.13
CA LYS A 140 16.66 15.82 -0.85
C LYS A 140 17.65 16.52 0.08
N LYS A 141 17.18 17.07 1.20
CA LYS A 141 18.05 17.73 2.19
C LYS A 141 19.11 16.80 2.76
N THR A 142 18.74 15.52 3.02
CA THR A 142 19.67 14.52 3.54
C THR A 142 20.79 14.24 2.53
N LYS A 143 20.46 14.05 1.25
CA LYS A 143 21.42 13.81 0.17
C LYS A 143 22.36 15.01 -0.07
N ASP A 144 21.82 16.23 -0.02
CA ASP A 144 22.62 17.45 -0.19
C ASP A 144 23.64 17.63 0.96
N ASN A 145 23.32 17.20 2.16
CA ASN A 145 24.23 17.24 3.32
C ASN A 145 25.32 16.15 3.31
N GLU A 146 25.07 15.03 2.66
CA GLU A 146 26.05 13.92 2.52
C GLU A 146 27.09 14.19 1.42
N ASN A 147 26.80 15.09 0.49
CA ASN A 147 27.68 15.46 -0.63
C ASN A 147 28.58 16.67 -0.33
N LYS A 148 28.57 17.21 0.90
CA LYS A 148 29.44 18.27 1.39
C LYS A 148 30.53 17.72 2.30
#